data_858f694fcce36189bb80649cccc37d35
#
_entry.id   858f694fcce36189bb80649cccc37d35
#
_cell.length_a   1.000
_cell.length_b   1.000
_cell.length_c   1.000
_cell.angle_alpha   90.00
_cell.angle_beta   90.00
_cell.angle_gamma   90.00
#
_symmetry.space_group_name_H-M   'P 1'
#
loop_
_entity.id
_entity.type
_entity.pdbx_description
1 polymer ?
#
loop_
_entity_poly.entity_id
_entity_poly.type
_entity_poly.pdbx_seq_one_letter_code
_entity_poly.pdbx_strand_id
1 'polypeptide(L)'
;MRAILEMLIGFDTTSALPNLALIGHVQALLEAAGISCTLIPDATGEKANLFATVGPKHRGGVLLSGHSDVVPVAGQAWTHPPFQLTEAEGRFYGRGAADMKGFVACAIAAMLKAKAMEHSLQVPLHLAISYDEEVGCLGVRSLIDLLAAAPFRPVMCIVGEPTGMQVACGHKGKVALRATCTGREGHSALAPLALNALHLAADFVSIVRDLQAEVAATWCRDGDYDIAYTTLHVGTLNGGVQVNIVPNRAVIDFEIRPLAEDDPEALIAILRTRVAVLVAPLRAEFPEAAIVIERLWDYPGLGTPSDAGVVRFVQSLTGANGTIKVDFGTEGGLFAARLGIPTVICGPGSMAQGHRPDEYVTLDQLQRCEAMLAALTLRLQAGI
;
A
#
# COMPACT_ATOMS: atom_id res chain seq x y z
N MET A 1 -14.24 -6.52 -19.88
CA MET A 1 -13.88 -5.81 -18.64
C MET A 1 -15.10 -5.51 -17.76
N ARG A 2 -16.17 -4.82 -18.23
CA ARG A 2 -17.35 -4.41 -17.41
C ARG A 2 -17.95 -5.54 -16.54
N ALA A 3 -18.25 -6.71 -17.12
CA ALA A 3 -18.80 -7.84 -16.36
C ALA A 3 -17.84 -8.37 -15.28
N ILE A 4 -16.52 -8.27 -15.50
CA ILE A 4 -15.50 -8.64 -14.50
C ILE A 4 -15.51 -7.61 -13.36
N LEU A 5 -15.58 -6.32 -13.67
CA LEU A 5 -15.67 -5.27 -12.65
C LEU A 5 -16.94 -5.43 -11.80
N GLU A 6 -18.09 -5.70 -12.44
CA GLU A 6 -19.35 -5.93 -11.75
C GLU A 6 -19.26 -7.12 -10.76
N MET A 7 -18.64 -8.20 -11.19
CA MET A 7 -18.38 -9.37 -10.36
C MET A 7 -17.44 -8.99 -9.19
N LEU A 8 -16.33 -8.29 -9.42
CA LEU A 8 -15.38 -7.92 -8.37
C LEU A 8 -15.99 -6.96 -7.34
N ILE A 9 -16.75 -5.96 -7.77
CA ILE A 9 -17.45 -5.01 -6.87
C ILE A 9 -18.49 -5.73 -6.01
N GLY A 10 -19.14 -6.77 -6.54
CA GLY A 10 -20.14 -7.55 -5.82
C GLY A 10 -19.63 -8.26 -4.55
N PHE A 11 -18.32 -8.35 -4.37
CA PHE A 11 -17.73 -8.93 -3.16
C PHE A 11 -17.32 -7.84 -2.16
N ASP A 12 -17.85 -7.92 -0.92
CA ASP A 12 -17.28 -7.17 0.20
C ASP A 12 -15.98 -7.83 0.64
N THR A 13 -14.89 -7.24 0.22
CA THR A 13 -13.53 -7.64 0.58
C THR A 13 -12.86 -6.57 1.45
N THR A 14 -13.62 -5.90 2.32
CA THR A 14 -13.03 -5.04 3.35
C THR A 14 -11.89 -5.78 4.05
N SER A 15 -10.74 -5.12 4.26
CA SER A 15 -9.50 -5.81 4.72
C SER A 15 -9.66 -6.62 6.01
N ALA A 16 -10.68 -6.32 6.83
CA ALA A 16 -11.01 -7.14 8.00
C ALA A 16 -11.75 -8.46 7.66
N LEU A 17 -12.18 -8.66 6.41
CA LEU A 17 -12.97 -9.81 5.95
C LEU A 17 -12.15 -10.75 5.07
N PRO A 18 -12.57 -12.03 4.92
CA PRO A 18 -11.96 -12.97 3.98
C PRO A 18 -12.12 -12.51 2.52
N ASN A 19 -11.10 -12.81 1.67
CA ASN A 19 -11.18 -12.55 0.23
C ASN A 19 -11.37 -13.80 -0.63
N LEU A 20 -11.42 -15.00 -0.04
CA LEU A 20 -11.41 -16.28 -0.77
C LEU A 20 -12.59 -16.42 -1.75
N ALA A 21 -13.76 -15.85 -1.47
CA ALA A 21 -14.90 -15.90 -2.37
C ALA A 21 -14.58 -15.16 -3.69
N LEU A 22 -14.00 -13.97 -3.63
CA LEU A 22 -13.55 -13.20 -4.79
C LEU A 22 -12.44 -13.95 -5.53
N ILE A 23 -11.42 -14.40 -4.80
CA ILE A 23 -10.25 -15.10 -5.37
C ILE A 23 -10.68 -16.39 -6.06
N GLY A 24 -11.59 -17.16 -5.46
CA GLY A 24 -12.12 -18.39 -6.07
C GLY A 24 -12.89 -18.14 -7.38
N HIS A 25 -13.64 -17.03 -7.48
CA HIS A 25 -14.29 -16.65 -8.73
C HIS A 25 -13.28 -16.24 -9.81
N VAL A 26 -12.25 -15.46 -9.45
CA VAL A 26 -11.18 -15.08 -10.38
C VAL A 26 -10.40 -16.31 -10.84
N GLN A 27 -10.05 -17.21 -9.93
CA GLN A 27 -9.40 -18.49 -10.25
C GLN A 27 -10.24 -19.30 -11.25
N ALA A 28 -11.51 -19.52 -10.95
CA ALA A 28 -12.41 -20.28 -11.82
C ALA A 28 -12.52 -19.64 -13.22
N LEU A 29 -12.61 -18.31 -13.31
CA LEU A 29 -12.66 -17.58 -14.58
C LEU A 29 -11.38 -17.77 -15.41
N LEU A 30 -10.21 -17.67 -14.79
CA LEU A 30 -8.91 -17.84 -15.46
C LEU A 30 -8.69 -19.29 -15.85
N GLU A 31 -8.98 -20.26 -14.99
CA GLU A 31 -8.82 -21.68 -15.25
C GLU A 31 -9.77 -22.19 -16.34
N ALA A 32 -11.00 -21.67 -16.42
CA ALA A 32 -11.92 -21.96 -17.52
C ALA A 32 -11.37 -21.51 -18.89
N ALA A 33 -10.53 -20.49 -18.90
CA ALA A 33 -9.78 -20.06 -20.11
C ALA A 33 -8.47 -20.84 -20.31
N GLY A 34 -8.12 -21.82 -19.47
CA GLY A 34 -6.89 -22.59 -19.53
C GLY A 34 -5.66 -21.84 -18.98
N ILE A 35 -5.85 -20.85 -18.12
CA ILE A 35 -4.77 -20.14 -17.40
C ILE A 35 -4.63 -20.76 -16.02
N SER A 36 -3.49 -21.41 -15.73
CA SER A 36 -3.23 -21.98 -14.41
C SER A 36 -2.98 -20.89 -13.38
N CYS A 37 -3.61 -21.03 -12.21
CA CYS A 37 -3.44 -20.15 -11.08
C CYS A 37 -2.70 -20.83 -9.92
N THR A 38 -1.89 -20.06 -9.20
CA THR A 38 -1.29 -20.45 -7.93
C THR A 38 -1.91 -19.59 -6.83
N LEU A 39 -2.53 -20.23 -5.85
CA LEU A 39 -3.03 -19.54 -4.65
C LEU A 39 -1.98 -19.61 -3.55
N ILE A 40 -1.77 -18.50 -2.86
CA ILE A 40 -0.87 -18.39 -1.72
C ILE A 40 -1.74 -17.96 -0.52
N PRO A 41 -2.23 -18.93 0.28
CA PRO A 41 -3.09 -18.62 1.42
C PRO A 41 -2.30 -17.94 2.53
N ASP A 42 -3.00 -17.19 3.37
CA ASP A 42 -2.49 -16.69 4.64
C ASP A 42 -2.41 -17.82 5.69
N ALA A 43 -1.88 -17.50 6.86
CA ALA A 43 -1.72 -18.49 7.93
C ALA A 43 -3.06 -18.99 8.52
N THR A 44 -4.15 -18.23 8.36
CA THR A 44 -5.49 -18.60 8.84
C THR A 44 -6.27 -19.42 7.82
N GLY A 45 -5.90 -19.35 6.55
CA GLY A 45 -6.64 -19.94 5.44
C GLY A 45 -7.91 -19.19 5.07
N GLU A 46 -8.09 -17.94 5.56
CA GLU A 46 -9.24 -17.10 5.26
C GLU A 46 -8.99 -16.15 4.09
N LYS A 47 -7.72 -15.90 3.76
CA LYS A 47 -7.29 -15.03 2.66
C LYS A 47 -6.26 -15.72 1.77
N ALA A 48 -6.20 -15.30 0.52
CA ALA A 48 -5.15 -15.77 -0.39
C ALA A 48 -4.75 -14.69 -1.39
N ASN A 49 -3.45 -14.69 -1.76
CA ASN A 49 -3.02 -14.07 -3.00
C ASN A 49 -3.28 -15.03 -4.17
N LEU A 50 -3.44 -14.46 -5.37
CA LEU A 50 -3.50 -15.22 -6.60
C LEU A 50 -2.36 -14.79 -7.52
N PHE A 51 -1.63 -15.77 -8.08
CA PHE A 51 -0.64 -15.55 -9.12
C PHE A 51 -0.98 -16.38 -10.36
N ALA A 52 -0.95 -15.75 -11.53
CA ALA A 52 -1.22 -16.41 -12.80
C ALA A 52 -0.23 -15.97 -13.89
N THR A 53 0.03 -16.84 -14.87
CA THR A 53 0.95 -16.58 -15.98
C THR A 53 0.37 -17.05 -17.30
N VAL A 54 0.53 -16.22 -18.33
CA VAL A 54 0.25 -16.55 -19.75
C VAL A 54 1.51 -16.34 -20.58
N GLY A 55 1.84 -17.28 -21.46
CA GLY A 55 3.01 -17.24 -22.33
C GLY A 55 4.15 -18.15 -21.87
N PRO A 56 5.38 -17.95 -22.38
CA PRO A 56 6.51 -18.85 -22.16
C PRO A 56 6.92 -18.92 -20.68
N LYS A 57 7.14 -20.13 -20.16
CA LYS A 57 7.44 -20.38 -18.73
C LYS A 57 8.94 -20.42 -18.40
N HIS A 58 9.81 -20.22 -19.39
CA HIS A 58 11.26 -20.37 -19.27
C HIS A 58 12.00 -19.03 -19.16
N ARG A 59 11.29 -17.93 -18.95
CA ARG A 59 11.85 -16.57 -18.81
C ARG A 59 10.93 -15.70 -17.98
N GLY A 60 11.48 -14.60 -17.45
CA GLY A 60 10.71 -13.56 -16.77
C GLY A 60 9.87 -12.74 -17.73
N GLY A 61 8.78 -12.18 -17.23
CA GLY A 61 7.83 -11.37 -17.98
C GLY A 61 7.42 -10.08 -17.27
N VAL A 62 6.36 -9.45 -17.76
CA VAL A 62 5.79 -8.25 -17.13
C VAL A 62 4.76 -8.67 -16.09
N LEU A 63 4.91 -8.15 -14.87
CA LEU A 63 3.97 -8.38 -13.78
C LEU A 63 2.97 -7.22 -13.69
N LEU A 64 1.69 -7.54 -13.75
CA LEU A 64 0.59 -6.66 -13.36
C LEU A 64 0.24 -6.99 -11.91
N SER A 65 0.28 -5.99 -11.01
CA SER A 65 -0.05 -6.16 -9.60
C SER A 65 -1.21 -5.27 -9.19
N GLY A 66 -2.12 -5.84 -8.39
CA GLY A 66 -3.19 -5.12 -7.75
C GLY A 66 -3.74 -5.88 -6.56
N HIS A 67 -4.39 -5.15 -5.64
CA HIS A 67 -5.00 -5.75 -4.45
C HIS A 67 -6.50 -5.99 -4.61
N SER A 68 -7.01 -6.93 -3.83
CA SER A 68 -8.43 -7.32 -3.81
C SER A 68 -9.21 -6.70 -2.66
N ASP A 69 -8.52 -6.30 -1.60
CA ASP A 69 -9.15 -5.71 -0.43
C ASP A 69 -9.53 -4.25 -0.66
N VAL A 70 -10.38 -3.73 0.21
CA VAL A 70 -10.91 -2.36 0.15
C VAL A 70 -11.08 -1.82 1.57
N VAL A 71 -11.08 -0.49 1.72
CA VAL A 71 -11.37 0.16 3.01
C VAL A 71 -12.85 0.01 3.39
N PRO A 72 -13.18 0.06 4.71
CA PRO A 72 -14.55 -0.04 5.20
C PRO A 72 -15.48 1.03 4.63
N VAL A 73 -16.76 0.67 4.50
CA VAL A 73 -17.84 1.59 4.11
C VAL A 73 -18.68 2.06 5.29
N ALA A 74 -18.51 1.42 6.45
CA ALA A 74 -19.25 1.75 7.66
C ALA A 74 -19.05 3.20 8.08
N GLY A 75 -20.14 3.90 8.45
CA GLY A 75 -20.09 5.30 8.83
C GLY A 75 -20.01 6.31 7.69
N GLN A 76 -20.02 5.85 6.44
CA GLN A 76 -20.02 6.71 5.24
C GLN A 76 -21.45 6.84 4.66
N ALA A 77 -21.77 8.03 4.15
CA ALA A 77 -23.08 8.31 3.55
C ALA A 77 -23.05 8.01 2.04
N TRP A 78 -23.32 6.75 1.65
CA TRP A 78 -23.39 6.31 0.27
C TRP A 78 -24.76 6.60 -0.35
N THR A 79 -24.80 7.12 -1.59
CA THR A 79 -26.02 7.28 -2.38
C THR A 79 -26.22 6.13 -3.38
N HIS A 80 -25.10 5.46 -3.77
CA HIS A 80 -25.10 4.23 -4.56
C HIS A 80 -24.69 3.04 -3.66
N PRO A 81 -25.29 1.85 -3.80
CA PRO A 81 -24.87 0.69 -3.01
C PRO A 81 -23.39 0.36 -3.21
N PRO A 82 -22.55 0.32 -2.14
CA PRO A 82 -21.10 0.22 -2.29
C PRO A 82 -20.61 -1.09 -2.91
N PHE A 83 -21.35 -2.19 -2.73
CA PHE A 83 -21.00 -3.51 -3.28
C PHE A 83 -21.95 -3.95 -4.41
N GLN A 84 -22.49 -2.98 -5.15
CA GLN A 84 -23.24 -3.20 -6.38
C GLN A 84 -22.79 -2.17 -7.41
N LEU A 85 -22.22 -2.64 -8.53
CA LEU A 85 -21.77 -1.73 -9.59
C LEU A 85 -22.93 -0.92 -10.13
N THR A 86 -22.86 0.39 -10.01
CA THR A 86 -23.86 1.32 -10.57
C THR A 86 -23.20 2.14 -11.68
N GLU A 87 -23.77 2.10 -12.87
CA GLU A 87 -23.32 2.89 -14.02
C GLU A 87 -24.22 4.11 -14.19
N ALA A 88 -23.64 5.30 -14.06
CA ALA A 88 -24.31 6.57 -14.26
C ALA A 88 -23.34 7.64 -14.79
N GLU A 89 -23.77 8.48 -15.71
CA GLU A 89 -23.01 9.64 -16.22
C GLU A 89 -21.57 9.31 -16.68
N GLY A 90 -21.37 8.15 -17.31
CA GLY A 90 -20.05 7.69 -17.75
C GLY A 90 -19.11 7.29 -16.64
N ARG A 91 -19.63 7.00 -15.46
CA ARG A 91 -18.92 6.54 -14.26
C ARG A 91 -19.43 5.19 -13.80
N PHE A 92 -18.55 4.44 -13.21
CA PHE A 92 -18.85 3.18 -12.53
C PHE A 92 -18.63 3.38 -11.03
N TYR A 93 -19.74 3.41 -10.28
CA TYR A 93 -19.74 3.59 -8.83
C TYR A 93 -19.68 2.25 -8.10
N GLY A 94 -18.90 2.21 -7.02
CA GLY A 94 -18.79 1.07 -6.10
C GLY A 94 -17.49 1.15 -5.31
N ARG A 95 -17.46 0.55 -4.11
CA ARG A 95 -16.24 0.49 -3.31
C ARG A 95 -15.19 -0.36 -4.03
N GLY A 96 -13.98 0.20 -4.17
CA GLY A 96 -12.89 -0.41 -4.93
C GLY A 96 -12.96 -0.14 -6.43
N ALA A 97 -13.93 0.65 -6.93
CA ALA A 97 -14.01 0.95 -8.35
C ALA A 97 -12.75 1.70 -8.84
N ALA A 98 -12.23 2.64 -8.06
CA ALA A 98 -10.98 3.34 -8.31
C ALA A 98 -9.80 2.63 -7.65
N ASP A 99 -9.95 2.15 -6.42
CA ASP A 99 -8.90 1.61 -5.56
C ASP A 99 -9.22 0.17 -5.12
N MET A 100 -8.74 -0.91 -5.86
CA MET A 100 -8.25 -0.80 -7.25
C MET A 100 -8.84 -1.93 -8.13
N LYS A 101 -10.09 -2.37 -7.82
CA LYS A 101 -10.79 -3.42 -8.58
C LYS A 101 -11.01 -3.07 -10.05
N GLY A 102 -11.05 -1.75 -10.39
CA GLY A 102 -11.08 -1.27 -11.77
C GLY A 102 -9.87 -1.72 -12.57
N PHE A 103 -8.66 -1.54 -12.04
CA PHE A 103 -7.45 -2.06 -12.66
C PHE A 103 -7.44 -3.58 -12.69
N VAL A 104 -7.77 -4.24 -11.58
CA VAL A 104 -7.81 -5.72 -11.50
C VAL A 104 -8.74 -6.30 -12.58
N ALA A 105 -9.90 -5.67 -12.83
CA ALA A 105 -10.82 -6.08 -13.90
C ALA A 105 -10.17 -5.95 -15.30
N CYS A 106 -9.46 -4.85 -15.56
CA CYS A 106 -8.72 -4.64 -16.81
C CYS A 106 -7.58 -5.67 -16.97
N ALA A 107 -6.85 -5.94 -15.89
CA ALA A 107 -5.74 -6.89 -15.88
C ALA A 107 -6.22 -8.34 -16.14
N ILE A 108 -7.31 -8.78 -15.50
CA ILE A 108 -7.94 -10.08 -15.77
C ILE A 108 -8.39 -10.16 -17.24
N ALA A 109 -9.04 -9.12 -17.76
CA ALA A 109 -9.46 -9.08 -19.17
C ALA A 109 -8.26 -9.15 -20.12
N ALA A 110 -7.13 -8.51 -19.79
CA ALA A 110 -5.89 -8.59 -20.54
C ALA A 110 -5.29 -10.00 -20.51
N MET A 111 -5.30 -10.68 -19.35
CA MET A 111 -4.86 -12.08 -19.24
C MET A 111 -5.68 -13.01 -20.16
N LEU A 112 -7.00 -12.86 -20.19
CA LEU A 112 -7.88 -13.64 -21.05
C LEU A 112 -7.58 -13.38 -22.55
N LYS A 113 -7.38 -12.12 -22.94
CA LYS A 113 -6.99 -11.75 -24.30
C LYS A 113 -5.60 -12.28 -24.67
N ALA A 114 -4.63 -12.17 -23.77
CA ALA A 114 -3.27 -12.70 -23.96
C ALA A 114 -3.29 -14.22 -24.12
N LYS A 115 -4.15 -14.94 -23.40
CA LYS A 115 -4.30 -16.39 -23.53
C LYS A 115 -4.76 -16.81 -24.93
N ALA A 116 -5.69 -16.06 -25.54
CA ALA A 116 -6.12 -16.33 -26.91
C ALA A 116 -4.97 -16.21 -27.94
N MET A 117 -3.89 -15.49 -27.60
CA MET A 117 -2.72 -15.25 -28.43
C MET A 117 -1.45 -15.90 -27.84
N GLU A 118 -1.57 -16.82 -26.88
CA GLU A 118 -0.45 -17.36 -26.09
C GLU A 118 0.71 -17.88 -26.95
N HIS A 119 0.41 -18.56 -28.06
CA HIS A 119 1.44 -19.12 -28.96
C HIS A 119 2.32 -18.07 -29.64
N SER A 120 1.86 -16.81 -29.72
CA SER A 120 2.62 -15.72 -30.33
C SER A 120 3.40 -14.89 -29.30
N LEU A 121 3.17 -15.11 -28.00
CA LEU A 121 3.88 -14.36 -26.96
C LEU A 121 5.34 -14.82 -26.84
N GLN A 122 6.27 -13.88 -27.00
CA GLN A 122 7.70 -14.11 -26.78
C GLN A 122 8.07 -13.87 -25.30
N VAL A 123 7.29 -13.05 -24.59
CA VAL A 123 7.49 -12.69 -23.18
C VAL A 123 6.21 -12.96 -22.41
N PRO A 124 6.25 -13.59 -21.23
CA PRO A 124 5.04 -13.89 -20.47
C PRO A 124 4.43 -12.65 -19.84
N LEU A 125 3.11 -12.68 -19.67
CA LEU A 125 2.34 -11.78 -18.86
C LEU A 125 1.99 -12.46 -17.53
N HIS A 126 2.29 -11.81 -16.42
CA HIS A 126 1.97 -12.28 -15.08
C HIS A 126 0.89 -11.38 -14.46
N LEU A 127 0.03 -11.97 -13.65
CA LEU A 127 -0.96 -11.27 -12.81
C LEU A 127 -0.74 -11.67 -11.36
N ALA A 128 -0.62 -10.69 -10.49
CA ALA A 128 -0.66 -10.83 -9.04
C ALA A 128 -1.89 -10.09 -8.50
N ILE A 129 -2.69 -10.78 -7.69
CA ILE A 129 -3.77 -10.18 -6.92
C ILE A 129 -3.49 -10.47 -5.45
N SER A 130 -3.28 -9.42 -4.67
CA SER A 130 -2.95 -9.50 -3.24
C SER A 130 -4.15 -9.22 -2.34
N TYR A 131 -3.94 -9.30 -1.05
CA TYR A 131 -4.87 -8.94 0.03
C TYR A 131 -4.14 -8.09 1.07
N ASP A 132 -4.89 -7.37 1.92
CA ASP A 132 -4.37 -6.55 3.03
C ASP A 132 -3.32 -5.50 2.59
N GLU A 133 -3.52 -4.93 1.40
CA GLU A 133 -2.76 -3.77 0.96
C GLU A 133 -3.07 -2.57 1.84
N GLU A 134 -4.35 -2.28 2.05
CA GLU A 134 -4.93 -1.14 2.76
C GLU A 134 -4.52 -1.07 4.25
N VAL A 135 -4.07 -2.18 4.80
CA VAL A 135 -3.62 -2.29 6.20
C VAL A 135 -2.10 -2.50 6.33
N GLY A 136 -1.35 -2.15 5.26
CA GLY A 136 0.12 -2.11 5.30
C GLY A 136 0.84 -3.04 4.35
N CYS A 137 0.26 -3.38 3.22
CA CYS A 137 0.82 -4.26 2.18
C CYS A 137 1.28 -5.60 2.78
N LEU A 138 0.42 -6.21 3.65
CA LEU A 138 0.81 -7.40 4.41
C LEU A 138 0.77 -8.66 3.56
N GLY A 139 -0.28 -8.83 2.76
CA GLY A 139 -0.52 -10.06 2.01
C GLY A 139 0.46 -10.31 0.88
N VAL A 140 0.86 -9.28 0.17
CA VAL A 140 1.77 -9.38 -0.98
C VAL A 140 3.14 -9.97 -0.63
N ARG A 141 3.53 -9.93 0.64
CA ARG A 141 4.86 -10.41 1.10
C ARG A 141 5.07 -11.88 0.80
N SER A 142 4.09 -12.75 1.06
CA SER A 142 4.16 -14.17 0.75
C SER A 142 4.18 -14.46 -0.76
N LEU A 143 3.50 -13.63 -1.57
CA LEU A 143 3.58 -13.69 -3.03
C LEU A 143 4.98 -13.30 -3.51
N ILE A 144 5.57 -12.25 -2.94
CA ILE A 144 6.95 -11.83 -3.23
C ILE A 144 7.95 -12.95 -2.89
N ASP A 145 7.76 -13.65 -1.78
CA ASP A 145 8.61 -14.79 -1.38
C ASP A 145 8.52 -15.94 -2.40
N LEU A 146 7.32 -16.23 -2.91
CA LEU A 146 7.13 -17.19 -4.00
C LEU A 146 7.89 -16.75 -5.27
N LEU A 147 7.77 -15.48 -5.66
CA LEU A 147 8.46 -14.95 -6.85
C LEU A 147 9.99 -14.91 -6.66
N ALA A 148 10.47 -14.63 -5.46
CA ALA A 148 11.89 -14.64 -5.15
C ALA A 148 12.51 -16.04 -5.28
N ALA A 149 11.73 -17.08 -4.96
CA ALA A 149 12.13 -18.49 -5.09
C ALA A 149 11.93 -19.05 -6.49
N ALA A 150 11.22 -18.35 -7.38
CA ALA A 150 10.95 -18.80 -8.75
C ALA A 150 12.23 -18.80 -9.60
N PRO A 151 12.37 -19.75 -10.56
CA PRO A 151 13.54 -19.83 -11.43
C PRO A 151 13.70 -18.60 -12.34
N PHE A 152 12.61 -17.91 -12.64
CA PHE A 152 12.59 -16.70 -13.46
C PHE A 152 11.72 -15.64 -12.77
N ARG A 153 12.34 -14.52 -12.39
CA ARG A 153 11.63 -13.38 -11.83
C ARG A 153 11.02 -12.52 -12.94
N PRO A 154 9.93 -11.80 -12.66
CA PRO A 154 9.45 -10.75 -13.56
C PRO A 154 10.58 -9.76 -13.91
N VAL A 155 10.59 -9.26 -15.14
CA VAL A 155 11.59 -8.26 -15.58
C VAL A 155 11.19 -6.85 -15.22
N MET A 156 9.90 -6.61 -14.97
CA MET A 156 9.36 -5.34 -14.46
C MET A 156 7.97 -5.58 -13.84
N CYS A 157 7.53 -4.63 -13.02
CA CYS A 157 6.21 -4.61 -12.43
C CYS A 157 5.47 -3.31 -12.75
N ILE A 158 4.18 -3.42 -13.06
CA ILE A 158 3.23 -2.31 -13.16
C ILE A 158 2.20 -2.53 -12.05
N VAL A 159 2.20 -1.67 -11.04
CA VAL A 159 1.19 -1.66 -9.98
C VAL A 159 0.05 -0.75 -10.45
N GLY A 160 -1.17 -1.24 -10.40
CA GLY A 160 -2.31 -0.60 -11.06
C GLY A 160 -3.08 0.40 -10.20
N GLU A 161 -2.46 1.02 -9.22
CA GLU A 161 -3.08 2.04 -8.36
C GLU A 161 -3.54 3.28 -9.13
N PRO A 162 -4.54 4.02 -8.61
CA PRO A 162 -5.24 5.07 -9.33
C PRO A 162 -4.41 6.34 -9.53
N THR A 163 -3.63 6.39 -10.61
CA THR A 163 -2.78 7.51 -11.01
C THR A 163 -3.38 8.38 -12.13
N GLY A 164 -4.65 8.16 -12.51
CA GLY A 164 -5.24 8.80 -13.69
C GLY A 164 -4.59 8.38 -14.99
N MET A 165 -4.03 7.17 -15.05
CA MET A 165 -3.23 6.65 -16.17
C MET A 165 -1.93 7.42 -16.44
N GLN A 166 -1.46 8.22 -15.49
CA GLN A 166 -0.12 8.80 -15.51
C GLN A 166 0.89 7.78 -14.97
N VAL A 167 2.13 7.85 -15.44
CA VAL A 167 3.21 6.97 -14.97
C VAL A 167 3.79 7.56 -13.69
N ALA A 168 3.49 6.95 -12.54
CA ALA A 168 4.11 7.33 -11.29
C ALA A 168 5.36 6.49 -11.05
N CYS A 169 6.49 7.18 -10.82
CA CYS A 169 7.80 6.58 -10.61
C CYS A 169 8.20 6.54 -9.12
N GLY A 170 7.37 7.05 -8.22
CA GLY A 170 7.68 7.07 -6.80
C GLY A 170 6.47 7.22 -5.88
N HIS A 171 6.63 6.70 -4.68
CA HIS A 171 5.77 6.95 -3.53
C HIS A 171 6.58 6.88 -2.23
N LYS A 172 6.09 7.55 -1.18
CA LYS A 172 6.73 7.47 0.14
C LYS A 172 6.51 6.10 0.77
N GLY A 173 7.47 5.67 1.59
CA GLY A 173 7.30 4.54 2.48
C GLY A 173 6.37 4.86 3.64
N LYS A 174 6.16 3.86 4.49
CA LYS A 174 5.45 4.02 5.76
C LYS A 174 6.05 3.12 6.83
N VAL A 175 6.24 3.66 8.03
CA VAL A 175 6.56 2.89 9.23
C VAL A 175 5.55 3.28 10.30
N ALA A 176 4.69 2.36 10.69
CA ALA A 176 3.74 2.53 11.78
C ALA A 176 4.39 2.08 13.09
N LEU A 177 4.31 2.92 14.09
CA LEU A 177 5.03 2.76 15.36
C LEU A 177 4.08 3.00 16.54
N ARG A 178 4.38 2.34 17.65
CA ARG A 178 3.73 2.56 18.94
C ARG A 178 4.76 2.94 19.98
N ALA A 179 4.51 4.03 20.72
CA ALA A 179 5.25 4.36 21.92
C ALA A 179 4.38 4.09 23.16
N THR A 180 4.87 3.23 24.05
CA THR A 180 4.23 2.96 25.34
C THR A 180 5.01 3.67 26.43
N CYS A 181 4.37 4.63 27.09
CA CYS A 181 4.90 5.36 28.23
C CYS A 181 4.46 4.68 29.54
N THR A 182 5.43 4.37 30.39
CA THR A 182 5.22 3.75 31.71
C THR A 182 5.62 4.74 32.79
N GLY A 183 4.70 5.01 33.71
CA GLY A 183 4.90 5.83 34.89
C GLY A 183 4.52 5.08 36.17
N ARG A 184 4.23 5.83 37.23
CA ARG A 184 3.77 5.33 38.54
C ARG A 184 2.44 5.95 38.86
N GLU A 185 1.45 5.11 39.18
CA GLU A 185 0.15 5.58 39.65
C GLU A 185 0.21 6.16 41.06
N GLY A 186 -0.76 6.99 41.36
CA GLY A 186 -0.93 7.60 42.68
C GLY A 186 -2.19 8.42 42.77
N HIS A 187 -2.53 8.86 44.01
CA HIS A 187 -3.61 9.79 44.22
C HIS A 187 -3.20 11.18 43.68
N SER A 188 -4.05 11.86 42.93
CA SER A 188 -3.72 13.15 42.28
C SER A 188 -3.30 14.25 43.28
N ALA A 189 -3.81 14.22 44.51
CA ALA A 189 -3.36 15.13 45.58
C ALA A 189 -1.89 14.94 45.98
N LEU A 190 -1.30 13.77 45.64
CA LEU A 190 0.09 13.40 45.89
C LEU A 190 0.85 13.22 44.59
N ALA A 191 0.41 13.85 43.50
CA ALA A 191 0.99 13.69 42.18
C ALA A 191 2.52 13.84 42.11
N PRO A 192 3.19 14.72 42.88
CA PRO A 192 4.65 14.82 42.91
C PRO A 192 5.38 13.54 43.39
N LEU A 193 4.69 12.63 44.10
CA LEU A 193 5.24 11.33 44.55
C LEU A 193 4.98 10.19 43.57
N ALA A 194 4.38 10.49 42.43
CA ALA A 194 4.04 9.58 41.35
C ALA A 194 4.65 10.07 40.04
N LEU A 195 4.64 9.23 38.99
CA LEU A 195 5.12 9.61 37.66
C LEU A 195 3.98 9.50 36.64
N ASN A 196 3.57 10.65 36.13
CA ASN A 196 2.44 10.74 35.21
C ASN A 196 2.85 10.31 33.79
N ALA A 197 2.33 9.17 33.32
CA ALA A 197 2.60 8.66 31.97
C ALA A 197 2.06 9.56 30.86
N LEU A 198 1.01 10.36 31.11
CA LEU A 198 0.52 11.35 30.11
C LEU A 198 1.51 12.51 29.94
N HIS A 199 2.24 12.90 31.00
CA HIS A 199 3.31 13.90 30.87
C HIS A 199 4.45 13.34 30.02
N LEU A 200 4.88 12.09 30.26
CA LEU A 200 5.88 11.42 29.40
C LEU A 200 5.41 11.33 27.96
N ALA A 201 4.12 11.07 27.72
CA ALA A 201 3.54 11.04 26.39
C ALA A 201 3.57 12.42 25.71
N ALA A 202 3.26 13.50 26.45
CA ALA A 202 3.34 14.87 25.93
C ALA A 202 4.79 15.26 25.57
N ASP A 203 5.76 14.88 26.40
CA ASP A 203 7.18 15.08 26.12
C ASP A 203 7.63 14.30 24.89
N PHE A 204 7.16 13.05 24.72
CA PHE A 204 7.43 12.26 23.51
C PHE A 204 6.84 12.91 22.26
N VAL A 205 5.60 13.43 22.31
CA VAL A 205 5.01 14.19 21.20
C VAL A 205 5.87 15.40 20.83
N SER A 206 6.43 16.10 21.84
CA SER A 206 7.35 17.21 21.60
C SER A 206 8.63 16.74 20.90
N ILE A 207 9.21 15.60 21.33
CA ILE A 207 10.38 14.99 20.67
C ILE A 207 10.09 14.68 19.19
N VAL A 208 8.91 14.10 18.89
CA VAL A 208 8.49 13.80 17.50
C VAL A 208 8.35 15.08 16.67
N ARG A 209 7.74 16.14 17.23
CA ARG A 209 7.57 17.43 16.55
C ARG A 209 8.90 18.13 16.27
N ASP A 210 9.82 18.11 17.24
CA ASP A 210 11.16 18.69 17.08
C ASP A 210 11.96 17.95 16.00
N LEU A 211 11.90 16.61 15.99
CA LEU A 211 12.52 15.80 14.93
C LEU A 211 11.87 16.08 13.58
N GLN A 212 10.53 16.22 13.49
CA GLN A 212 9.86 16.61 12.26
C GLN A 212 10.38 17.95 11.71
N ALA A 213 10.56 18.95 12.56
CA ALA A 213 11.08 20.26 12.15
C ALA A 213 12.53 20.14 11.63
N GLU A 214 13.38 19.35 12.29
CA GLU A 214 14.74 19.07 11.88
C GLU A 214 14.78 18.34 10.52
N VAL A 215 13.98 17.30 10.35
CA VAL A 215 13.87 16.54 9.09
C VAL A 215 13.45 17.46 7.94
N ALA A 216 12.43 18.28 8.14
CA ALA A 216 11.98 19.23 7.13
C ALA A 216 13.05 20.25 6.70
N ALA A 217 13.99 20.58 7.62
CA ALA A 217 15.04 21.56 7.39
C ALA A 217 16.32 20.96 6.78
N THR A 218 16.68 19.72 7.13
CA THR A 218 18.05 19.21 6.92
C THR A 218 18.16 17.87 6.18
N TRP A 219 17.05 17.11 6.03
CA TRP A 219 17.05 15.80 5.36
C TRP A 219 16.80 15.93 3.86
N CYS A 220 16.75 14.78 3.15
CA CYS A 220 16.50 14.76 1.71
C CYS A 220 15.20 15.49 1.34
N ARG A 221 15.22 16.08 0.16
CA ARG A 221 14.04 16.76 -0.39
C ARG A 221 13.81 16.29 -1.82
N ASP A 222 12.53 16.06 -2.11
CA ASP A 222 12.07 15.67 -3.43
C ASP A 222 10.88 16.57 -3.82
N GLY A 223 11.13 17.50 -4.73
CA GLY A 223 10.16 18.51 -5.15
C GLY A 223 9.01 17.99 -6.02
N ASP A 224 9.03 16.70 -6.40
CA ASP A 224 7.95 16.06 -7.15
C ASP A 224 6.79 15.60 -6.25
N TYR A 225 6.94 15.67 -4.91
CA TYR A 225 5.87 15.45 -3.93
C TYR A 225 5.29 16.78 -3.44
N ASP A 226 4.00 16.80 -3.12
CA ASP A 226 3.34 17.96 -2.48
C ASP A 226 4.05 18.35 -1.17
N ILE A 227 4.42 17.35 -0.36
CA ILE A 227 5.29 17.52 0.81
C ILE A 227 6.66 16.93 0.47
N ALA A 228 7.61 17.79 0.14
CA ALA A 228 8.91 17.46 -0.45
C ALA A 228 9.91 16.79 0.52
N TYR A 229 9.50 16.30 1.66
CA TYR A 229 10.38 15.71 2.68
C TYR A 229 9.68 14.59 3.45
N THR A 230 10.45 13.80 4.19
CA THR A 230 9.97 12.76 5.10
C THR A 230 9.15 13.37 6.25
N THR A 231 7.98 12.80 6.52
CA THR A 231 7.11 13.30 7.60
C THR A 231 6.99 12.32 8.75
N LEU A 232 6.88 12.89 9.98
CA LEU A 232 6.53 12.18 11.22
C LEU A 232 5.19 12.72 11.71
N HIS A 233 4.26 11.83 12.02
CA HIS A 233 2.90 12.21 12.43
C HIS A 233 2.44 11.39 13.63
N VAL A 234 1.92 12.06 14.67
CA VAL A 234 1.27 11.41 15.80
C VAL A 234 -0.22 11.31 15.52
N GLY A 235 -0.72 10.06 15.40
CA GLY A 235 -2.12 9.79 15.03
C GLY A 235 -3.05 9.70 16.23
N THR A 236 -2.62 8.99 17.30
CA THR A 236 -3.44 8.84 18.52
C THR A 236 -2.61 8.99 19.78
N LEU A 237 -3.26 9.43 20.86
CA LEU A 237 -2.72 9.43 22.22
C LEU A 237 -3.84 9.00 23.18
N ASN A 238 -3.60 7.92 23.92
CA ASN A 238 -4.56 7.35 24.86
C ASN A 238 -3.90 7.11 26.21
N GLY A 239 -4.57 7.45 27.30
CA GLY A 239 -4.05 7.20 28.66
C GLY A 239 -4.95 7.78 29.74
N GLY A 240 -4.70 7.33 30.98
CA GLY A 240 -5.51 7.72 32.13
C GLY A 240 -6.87 7.01 32.20
N VAL A 241 -7.44 6.96 33.40
CA VAL A 241 -8.75 6.32 33.65
C VAL A 241 -9.70 7.27 34.44
N GLN A 242 -9.15 8.13 35.30
CA GLN A 242 -9.90 9.08 36.12
C GLN A 242 -9.03 10.30 36.43
N VAL A 243 -9.66 11.47 36.56
CA VAL A 243 -8.95 12.74 36.81
C VAL A 243 -8.19 12.77 38.14
N ASN A 244 -8.64 12.02 39.12
CA ASN A 244 -8.03 11.96 40.46
C ASN A 244 -7.03 10.81 40.64
N ILE A 245 -6.65 10.13 39.59
CA ILE A 245 -5.61 9.08 39.56
C ILE A 245 -4.48 9.54 38.65
N VAL A 246 -3.23 9.54 39.12
CA VAL A 246 -2.06 9.76 38.25
C VAL A 246 -1.91 8.56 37.29
N PRO A 247 -1.92 8.78 35.99
CA PRO A 247 -1.82 7.67 35.03
C PRO A 247 -0.46 6.98 35.07
N ASN A 248 -0.44 5.64 35.15
CA ASN A 248 0.76 4.83 35.08
C ASN A 248 1.09 4.36 33.68
N ARG A 249 0.17 4.54 32.71
CA ARG A 249 0.35 4.11 31.32
C ARG A 249 -0.30 5.10 30.35
N ALA A 250 0.44 5.40 29.27
CA ALA A 250 -0.10 6.06 28.08
C ALA A 250 0.46 5.38 26.81
N VAL A 251 -0.31 5.40 25.73
CA VAL A 251 0.05 4.80 24.44
C VAL A 251 -0.13 5.84 23.33
N ILE A 252 0.85 5.93 22.47
CA ILE A 252 0.86 6.83 21.30
C ILE A 252 1.08 5.98 20.07
N ASP A 253 0.16 6.03 19.10
CA ASP A 253 0.41 5.50 17.76
C ASP A 253 0.81 6.66 16.84
N PHE A 254 1.92 6.47 16.15
CA PHE A 254 2.50 7.46 15.26
C PHE A 254 3.12 6.78 14.03
N GLU A 255 3.42 7.57 12.99
CA GLU A 255 4.01 7.05 11.78
C GLU A 255 5.14 7.92 11.25
N ILE A 256 6.01 7.30 10.47
CA ILE A 256 7.00 7.95 9.63
C ILE A 256 6.65 7.65 8.18
N ARG A 257 6.61 8.69 7.33
CA ARG A 257 6.45 8.58 5.88
C ARG A 257 7.77 8.96 5.20
N PRO A 258 8.74 8.03 5.08
CA PRO A 258 10.04 8.34 4.52
C PRO A 258 9.97 8.52 3.01
N LEU A 259 10.76 9.44 2.47
CA LEU A 259 11.17 9.41 1.07
C LEU A 259 11.93 8.11 0.80
N ALA A 260 11.97 7.65 -0.45
CA ALA A 260 12.64 6.39 -0.80
C ALA A 260 14.16 6.42 -0.50
N GLU A 261 14.76 7.60 -0.47
CA GLU A 261 16.18 7.83 -0.20
C GLU A 261 16.50 7.96 1.29
N ASP A 262 15.49 8.18 2.15
CA ASP A 262 15.69 8.33 3.59
C ASP A 262 15.63 6.97 4.31
N ASP A 263 16.55 6.77 5.26
CA ASP A 263 16.57 5.59 6.12
C ASP A 263 15.66 5.80 7.35
N PRO A 264 14.50 5.13 7.45
CA PRO A 264 13.64 5.24 8.62
C PRO A 264 14.28 4.70 9.90
N GLU A 265 15.24 3.77 9.81
CA GLU A 265 15.96 3.25 10.99
C GLU A 265 16.80 4.35 11.66
N ALA A 266 17.40 5.23 10.87
CA ALA A 266 18.13 6.38 11.41
C ALA A 266 17.19 7.29 12.22
N LEU A 267 15.98 7.56 11.73
CA LEU A 267 14.98 8.37 12.45
C LEU A 267 14.52 7.69 13.75
N ILE A 268 14.26 6.38 13.71
CA ILE A 268 13.88 5.60 14.89
C ILE A 268 15.02 5.61 15.93
N ALA A 269 16.27 5.50 15.49
CA ALA A 269 17.43 5.56 16.37
C ALA A 269 17.57 6.93 17.07
N ILE A 270 17.32 8.03 16.34
CA ILE A 270 17.29 9.38 16.90
C ILE A 270 16.18 9.49 17.96
N LEU A 271 14.95 9.01 17.67
CA LEU A 271 13.85 9.00 18.62
C LEU A 271 14.22 8.23 19.90
N ARG A 272 14.77 7.01 19.74
CA ARG A 272 15.20 6.18 20.89
C ARG A 272 16.28 6.87 21.73
N THR A 273 17.21 7.56 21.08
CA THR A 273 18.27 8.32 21.79
C THR A 273 17.66 9.47 22.60
N ARG A 274 16.77 10.26 22.01
CA ARG A 274 16.10 11.38 22.70
C ARG A 274 15.24 10.89 23.86
N VAL A 275 14.54 9.78 23.67
CA VAL A 275 13.77 9.11 24.72
C VAL A 275 14.66 8.65 25.87
N ALA A 276 15.82 8.06 25.57
CA ALA A 276 16.77 7.63 26.61
C ALA A 276 17.26 8.81 27.45
N VAL A 277 17.56 9.96 26.82
CA VAL A 277 17.94 11.19 27.53
C VAL A 277 16.81 11.72 28.43
N LEU A 278 15.56 11.70 27.95
CA LEU A 278 14.40 12.13 28.72
C LEU A 278 14.16 11.25 29.95
N VAL A 279 14.24 9.93 29.80
CA VAL A 279 13.83 8.97 30.83
C VAL A 279 14.94 8.70 31.85
N ALA A 280 16.23 8.82 31.50
CA ALA A 280 17.36 8.47 32.37
C ALA A 280 17.32 9.16 33.75
N PRO A 281 17.11 10.47 33.87
CA PRO A 281 17.06 11.13 35.19
C PRO A 281 15.88 10.68 36.05
N LEU A 282 14.75 10.30 35.45
CA LEU A 282 13.54 9.89 36.15
C LEU A 282 13.72 8.54 36.85
N ARG A 283 14.57 7.66 36.31
CA ARG A 283 14.79 6.31 36.85
C ARG A 283 15.46 6.29 38.23
N ALA A 284 16.07 7.37 38.64
CA ALA A 284 16.63 7.49 39.97
C ALA A 284 15.54 7.39 41.07
N GLU A 285 14.36 7.91 40.80
CA GLU A 285 13.21 7.91 41.71
C GLU A 285 12.14 6.88 41.29
N PHE A 286 11.95 6.72 39.96
CA PHE A 286 10.95 5.83 39.36
C PHE A 286 11.66 4.79 38.44
N PRO A 287 12.19 3.70 39.00
CA PRO A 287 12.95 2.69 38.21
C PRO A 287 12.17 2.09 37.03
N GLU A 288 10.82 2.08 37.11
CA GLU A 288 9.90 1.62 36.07
C GLU A 288 9.73 2.62 34.92
N ALA A 289 10.20 3.87 35.07
CA ALA A 289 10.06 4.90 34.04
C ALA A 289 10.58 4.43 32.70
N ALA A 290 9.73 4.42 31.67
CA ALA A 290 10.06 3.98 30.34
C ALA A 290 9.21 4.62 29.27
N ILE A 291 9.79 4.80 28.07
CA ILE A 291 9.08 4.97 26.81
C ILE A 291 9.65 3.91 25.86
N VAL A 292 8.84 2.94 25.47
CA VAL A 292 9.23 1.84 24.58
C VAL A 292 8.63 2.09 23.22
N ILE A 293 9.47 2.12 22.18
CA ILE A 293 9.05 2.31 20.78
C ILE A 293 9.09 0.97 20.08
N GLU A 294 7.92 0.51 19.62
CA GLU A 294 7.72 -0.75 18.91
C GLU A 294 7.26 -0.45 17.47
N ARG A 295 7.75 -1.24 16.51
CA ARG A 295 7.25 -1.22 15.15
C ARG A 295 6.02 -2.12 15.06
N LEU A 296 4.94 -1.60 14.47
CA LEU A 296 3.72 -2.36 14.20
C LEU A 296 3.81 -3.02 12.83
N TRP A 297 4.09 -2.22 11.79
CA TRP A 297 4.29 -2.67 10.41
C TRP A 297 4.95 -1.55 9.59
N ASP A 298 5.46 -1.91 8.41
CA ASP A 298 6.14 -0.99 7.51
C ASP A 298 6.06 -1.46 6.06
N TYR A 299 6.27 -0.55 5.12
CA TYR A 299 6.65 -0.85 3.74
C TYR A 299 7.59 0.24 3.22
N PRO A 300 8.55 -0.13 2.32
CA PRO A 300 9.49 0.82 1.76
C PRO A 300 8.82 1.77 0.76
N GLY A 301 9.40 2.94 0.55
CA GLY A 301 9.07 3.82 -0.57
C GLY A 301 9.48 3.23 -1.91
N LEU A 302 8.88 3.73 -2.98
CA LEU A 302 9.31 3.50 -4.35
C LEU A 302 10.07 4.72 -4.86
N GLY A 303 11.28 4.52 -5.41
CA GLY A 303 12.12 5.55 -6.02
C GLY A 303 12.70 5.06 -7.35
N THR A 304 11.84 4.83 -8.34
CA THR A 304 12.29 4.47 -9.68
C THR A 304 12.77 5.72 -10.41
N PRO A 305 14.02 5.76 -10.95
CA PRO A 305 14.49 6.90 -11.71
C PRO A 305 13.57 7.24 -12.88
N SER A 306 13.25 8.53 -13.08
CA SER A 306 12.33 8.97 -14.13
C SER A 306 12.80 8.63 -15.56
N ASP A 307 14.10 8.41 -15.73
CA ASP A 307 14.73 7.97 -16.97
C ASP A 307 14.93 6.43 -17.05
N ALA A 308 14.42 5.67 -16.11
CA ALA A 308 14.52 4.21 -16.12
C ALA A 308 13.82 3.57 -17.34
N GLY A 309 14.30 2.41 -17.77
CA GLY A 309 13.74 1.69 -18.91
C GLY A 309 12.25 1.36 -18.74
N VAL A 310 11.81 0.97 -17.53
CA VAL A 310 10.42 0.66 -17.22
C VAL A 310 9.53 1.90 -17.37
N VAL A 311 10.00 3.09 -16.96
CA VAL A 311 9.26 4.36 -17.10
C VAL A 311 9.03 4.65 -18.58
N ARG A 312 10.10 4.68 -19.38
CA ARG A 312 10.00 4.91 -20.85
C ARG A 312 9.11 3.87 -21.52
N PHE A 313 9.21 2.60 -21.08
CA PHE A 313 8.39 1.52 -21.61
C PHE A 313 6.90 1.79 -21.36
N VAL A 314 6.49 2.07 -20.11
CA VAL A 314 5.08 2.32 -19.79
C VAL A 314 4.58 3.64 -20.39
N GLN A 315 5.41 4.69 -20.46
CA GLN A 315 5.08 5.91 -21.22
C GLN A 315 4.77 5.59 -22.68
N SER A 316 5.52 4.70 -23.33
CA SER A 316 5.25 4.32 -24.72
C SER A 316 3.92 3.56 -24.90
N LEU A 317 3.40 2.93 -23.84
CA LEU A 317 2.10 2.26 -23.84
C LEU A 317 0.92 3.20 -23.58
N THR A 318 1.12 4.24 -22.77
CA THR A 318 0.08 5.20 -22.36
C THR A 318 0.04 6.44 -23.22
N GLY A 319 1.12 6.75 -23.96
CA GLY A 319 1.33 8.03 -24.64
C GLY A 319 1.69 9.18 -23.67
N ALA A 320 2.02 8.90 -22.42
CA ALA A 320 2.43 9.89 -21.43
C ALA A 320 3.83 10.44 -21.75
N ASN A 321 4.03 11.77 -21.52
CA ASN A 321 5.31 12.44 -21.78
C ASN A 321 6.04 12.87 -20.49
N GLY A 322 5.48 12.59 -19.31
CA GLY A 322 6.06 12.94 -18.02
C GLY A 322 5.85 11.84 -16.99
N THR A 323 6.38 12.06 -15.82
CA THR A 323 6.18 11.21 -14.63
C THR A 323 5.57 12.03 -13.52
N ILE A 324 4.93 11.35 -12.57
CA ILE A 324 4.48 11.90 -11.29
C ILE A 324 5.06 11.08 -10.14
N LYS A 325 4.95 11.61 -8.94
CA LYS A 325 5.04 10.86 -7.69
C LYS A 325 3.72 10.95 -6.94
N VAL A 326 3.38 9.91 -6.19
CA VAL A 326 2.12 9.86 -5.44
C VAL A 326 2.40 9.87 -3.94
N ASP A 327 1.54 10.54 -3.16
CA ASP A 327 1.72 10.66 -1.70
C ASP A 327 1.24 9.44 -0.93
N PHE A 328 0.35 8.62 -1.54
CA PHE A 328 -0.10 7.35 -0.96
C PHE A 328 0.93 6.24 -1.21
N GLY A 329 0.98 5.26 -0.30
CA GLY A 329 1.85 4.10 -0.46
C GLY A 329 1.22 3.04 -1.35
N THR A 330 2.05 2.15 -1.88
CA THR A 330 1.63 1.00 -2.69
C THR A 330 2.55 -0.20 -2.46
N GLU A 331 2.19 -1.35 -2.98
CA GLU A 331 3.05 -2.55 -3.00
C GLU A 331 4.33 -2.37 -3.85
N GLY A 332 4.39 -1.31 -4.68
CA GLY A 332 5.49 -1.08 -5.62
C GLY A 332 6.87 -1.02 -4.97
N GLY A 333 6.97 -0.38 -3.80
CA GLY A 333 8.21 -0.33 -3.03
C GLY A 333 8.70 -1.71 -2.58
N LEU A 334 7.78 -2.61 -2.23
CA LEU A 334 8.10 -3.99 -1.83
C LEU A 334 8.63 -4.82 -3.01
N PHE A 335 8.01 -4.72 -4.19
CA PHE A 335 8.50 -5.39 -5.40
C PHE A 335 9.90 -4.90 -5.77
N ALA A 336 10.12 -3.58 -5.75
CA ALA A 336 11.43 -3.00 -6.05
C ALA A 336 12.49 -3.42 -5.03
N ALA A 337 12.21 -3.28 -3.73
CA ALA A 337 13.19 -3.55 -2.68
C ALA A 337 13.50 -5.04 -2.49
N ARG A 338 12.49 -5.94 -2.53
CA ARG A 338 12.68 -7.36 -2.21
C ARG A 338 13.01 -8.24 -3.43
N LEU A 339 12.52 -7.89 -4.63
CA LEU A 339 12.81 -8.63 -5.85
C LEU A 339 13.88 -7.97 -6.72
N GLY A 340 14.18 -6.69 -6.49
CA GLY A 340 15.11 -5.92 -7.31
C GLY A 340 14.59 -5.68 -8.73
N ILE A 341 13.27 -5.68 -8.95
CA ILE A 341 12.68 -5.50 -10.29
C ILE A 341 12.26 -4.05 -10.50
N PRO A 342 12.52 -3.48 -11.69
CA PRO A 342 12.04 -2.15 -12.04
C PRO A 342 10.52 -2.07 -11.94
N THR A 343 10.01 -1.11 -11.15
CA THR A 343 8.59 -1.00 -10.83
C THR A 343 8.08 0.41 -11.07
N VAL A 344 6.89 0.55 -11.63
CA VAL A 344 6.15 1.80 -11.76
C VAL A 344 4.69 1.59 -11.35
N ILE A 345 4.01 2.69 -11.09
CA ILE A 345 2.58 2.69 -10.77
C ILE A 345 1.85 3.33 -11.95
N CYS A 346 0.82 2.67 -12.47
CA CYS A 346 0.01 3.21 -13.55
C CYS A 346 -1.35 2.49 -13.59
N GLY A 347 -2.40 3.18 -13.20
CA GLY A 347 -3.75 2.63 -13.19
C GLY A 347 -4.84 3.66 -13.36
N PRO A 348 -6.08 3.19 -13.62
CA PRO A 348 -7.24 4.03 -13.87
C PRO A 348 -7.81 4.58 -12.55
N GLY A 349 -8.44 5.74 -12.62
CA GLY A 349 -9.03 6.40 -11.46
C GLY A 349 -8.08 7.37 -10.76
N SER A 350 -8.50 7.89 -9.63
CA SER A 350 -7.74 8.86 -8.83
C SER A 350 -8.09 8.70 -7.36
N MET A 351 -7.09 8.84 -6.48
CA MET A 351 -7.31 8.85 -5.01
C MET A 351 -8.20 10.01 -4.53
N ALA A 352 -8.48 10.99 -5.37
CA ALA A 352 -9.50 11.99 -5.06
C ALA A 352 -10.91 11.37 -4.89
N GLN A 353 -11.17 10.19 -5.51
CA GLN A 353 -12.40 9.41 -5.38
C GLN A 353 -12.25 8.25 -4.40
N GLY A 354 -11.03 7.72 -4.21
CA GLY A 354 -10.74 6.62 -3.29
C GLY A 354 -11.08 6.95 -1.83
N HIS A 355 -11.40 5.94 -1.02
CA HIS A 355 -11.70 6.00 0.42
C HIS A 355 -12.93 6.87 0.80
N ARG A 356 -13.71 7.33 -0.16
CA ARG A 356 -14.90 8.19 0.03
C ARG A 356 -16.19 7.43 -0.29
N PRO A 357 -17.35 7.89 0.23
CA PRO A 357 -18.62 7.41 -0.26
C PRO A 357 -18.80 7.77 -1.75
N ASP A 358 -19.56 6.94 -2.45
CA ASP A 358 -19.77 7.07 -3.90
C ASP A 358 -18.46 7.07 -4.70
N GLU A 359 -17.51 6.26 -4.26
CA GLU A 359 -16.27 6.00 -5.01
C GLU A 359 -16.61 5.55 -6.44
N TYR A 360 -15.88 6.09 -7.41
CA TYR A 360 -16.10 5.77 -8.82
C TYR A 360 -14.81 5.79 -9.63
N VAL A 361 -14.85 5.08 -10.75
CA VAL A 361 -13.91 5.22 -11.86
C VAL A 361 -14.67 5.61 -13.13
N THR A 362 -14.09 6.45 -13.98
CA THR A 362 -14.76 6.82 -15.23
C THR A 362 -14.54 5.77 -16.32
N LEU A 363 -15.51 5.65 -17.23
CA LEU A 363 -15.41 4.77 -18.38
C LEU A 363 -14.15 5.10 -19.24
N ASP A 364 -13.85 6.41 -19.43
CA ASP A 364 -12.64 6.85 -20.13
C ASP A 364 -11.36 6.29 -19.50
N GLN A 365 -11.23 6.36 -18.18
CA GLN A 365 -10.06 5.85 -17.46
C GLN A 365 -9.89 4.33 -17.65
N LEU A 366 -10.98 3.57 -17.58
CA LEU A 366 -10.96 2.13 -17.81
C LEU A 366 -10.61 1.80 -19.27
N GLN A 367 -11.14 2.54 -20.24
CA GLN A 367 -10.80 2.38 -21.65
C GLN A 367 -9.33 2.68 -21.93
N ARG A 368 -8.77 3.72 -21.32
CA ARG A 368 -7.33 4.03 -21.41
C ARG A 368 -6.48 2.92 -20.79
N CYS A 369 -6.90 2.35 -19.67
CA CYS A 369 -6.24 1.20 -19.06
C CYS A 369 -6.30 -0.04 -19.98
N GLU A 370 -7.46 -0.36 -20.55
CA GLU A 370 -7.58 -1.47 -21.51
C GLU A 370 -6.71 -1.24 -22.75
N ALA A 371 -6.60 -0.01 -23.25
CA ALA A 371 -5.74 0.34 -24.37
C ALA A 371 -4.25 0.16 -24.05
N MET A 372 -3.81 0.60 -22.87
CA MET A 372 -2.44 0.39 -22.36
C MET A 372 -2.12 -1.10 -22.28
N LEU A 373 -3.00 -1.92 -21.70
CA LEU A 373 -2.79 -3.36 -21.55
C LEU A 373 -2.86 -4.10 -22.89
N ALA A 374 -3.64 -3.63 -23.85
CA ALA A 374 -3.64 -4.15 -25.22
C ALA A 374 -2.31 -3.85 -25.93
N ALA A 375 -1.82 -2.60 -25.82
CA ALA A 375 -0.50 -2.23 -26.34
C ALA A 375 0.62 -3.05 -25.68
N LEU A 376 0.54 -3.28 -24.36
CA LEU A 376 1.47 -4.17 -23.63
C LEU A 376 1.48 -5.56 -24.26
N THR A 377 0.31 -6.18 -24.51
CA THR A 377 0.22 -7.52 -25.08
C THR A 377 0.91 -7.59 -26.46
N LEU A 378 0.74 -6.56 -27.31
CA LEU A 378 1.45 -6.48 -28.59
C LEU A 378 2.97 -6.38 -28.41
N ARG A 379 3.45 -5.66 -27.41
CA ARG A 379 4.89 -5.57 -27.10
C ARG A 379 5.42 -6.93 -26.63
N LEU A 380 4.65 -7.69 -25.82
CA LEU A 380 5.03 -9.04 -25.39
C LEU A 380 5.14 -10.03 -26.57
N GLN A 381 4.39 -9.84 -27.65
CA GLN A 381 4.53 -10.59 -28.89
C GLN A 381 5.82 -10.20 -29.65
N ALA A 382 6.22 -8.94 -29.59
CA ALA A 382 7.43 -8.46 -30.26
C ALA A 382 8.73 -8.77 -29.49
N GLY A 383 8.64 -9.10 -28.19
CA GLY A 383 9.80 -9.51 -27.39
C GLY A 383 10.33 -8.47 -26.40
N ILE A 384 9.67 -7.28 -26.27
CA ILE A 384 10.04 -6.09 -25.42
C ILE A 384 11.52 -5.73 -25.36
#